data_af64b52018a23373340ed17a84096709
#
_entry.id   af64b52018a23373340ed17a84096709
#
_cell.length_a   1.000
_cell.length_b   1.000
_cell.length_c   1.000
_cell.angle_alpha   90.00
_cell.angle_beta   90.00
_cell.angle_gamma   90.00
#
_symmetry.space_group_name_H-M   'P 1'
#
loop_
_entity.id
_entity.type
_entity.pdbx_description
1 polymer ?
#
loop_
_entity_poly.entity_id
_entity_poly.type
_entity_poly.pdbx_seq_one_letter_code
_entity_poly.pdbx_strand_id
1 'polypeptide(L)'
;MIEFNTKPEQYQHWSLELDGSVATLKLGVNEDGGLQPGYKLKLNSYDLGVDIELHDAVQRLRFEHPEVRTVVLTSAMEKVFCAGANITMLGLSTHAHKVNFCKFTNETRNSIEDATSFSGQTYISAINGTAAGGGYELDRKST
;
A
#
# COMPACT_ATOMS: atom_id res chain seq x y z
N MET A 1 -14.95 -6.49 -13.18
CA MET A 1 -14.01 -7.53 -12.69
C MET A 1 -12.79 -6.84 -12.10
N ILE A 2 -12.34 -7.30 -10.94
CA ILE A 2 -11.15 -6.73 -10.29
C ILE A 2 -9.91 -7.41 -10.88
N GLU A 3 -8.97 -6.60 -11.36
CA GLU A 3 -7.71 -7.09 -11.92
C GLU A 3 -6.62 -7.07 -10.85
N PHE A 4 -6.10 -8.25 -10.52
CA PHE A 4 -5.01 -8.39 -9.54
C PHE A 4 -3.63 -8.44 -10.18
N ASN A 5 -3.56 -8.64 -11.48
CA ASN A 5 -2.30 -8.71 -12.20
C ASN A 5 -1.80 -7.32 -12.53
N THR A 6 -0.70 -6.92 -11.91
CA THR A 6 -0.10 -5.61 -12.11
C THR A 6 1.42 -5.69 -12.08
N LYS A 7 2.08 -4.60 -12.38
CA LYS A 7 3.55 -4.47 -12.32
C LYS A 7 3.94 -3.02 -12.05
N PRO A 8 5.15 -2.75 -11.57
CA PRO A 8 5.55 -1.40 -11.14
C PRO A 8 5.32 -0.31 -12.20
N GLU A 9 5.51 -0.62 -13.47
CA GLU A 9 5.31 0.34 -14.57
C GLU A 9 3.83 0.70 -14.77
N GLN A 10 2.91 -0.06 -14.19
CA GLN A 10 1.46 0.14 -14.30
C GLN A 10 0.83 0.69 -13.02
N TYR A 11 1.62 0.87 -11.95
CA TYR A 11 1.07 1.36 -10.69
C TYR A 11 0.50 2.77 -10.86
N GLN A 12 -0.69 2.97 -10.32
CA GLN A 12 -1.38 4.26 -10.30
C GLN A 12 -1.22 5.01 -8.97
N HIS A 13 -0.90 4.29 -7.91
CA HIS A 13 -0.95 4.82 -6.54
C HIS A 13 0.41 4.78 -5.85
N TRP A 14 1.20 3.77 -6.13
CA TRP A 14 2.53 3.61 -5.56
C TRP A 14 3.60 3.81 -6.62
N SER A 15 4.73 4.32 -6.20
CA SER A 15 5.95 4.29 -7.02
C SER A 15 7.04 3.54 -6.27
N LEU A 16 7.81 2.75 -7.01
CA LEU A 16 8.92 1.96 -6.48
C LEU A 16 10.22 2.49 -7.04
N GLU A 17 11.12 2.92 -6.17
CA GLU A 17 12.47 3.36 -6.52
C GLU A 17 13.48 2.44 -5.86
N LEU A 18 14.49 2.01 -6.61
CA LEU A 18 15.54 1.13 -6.14
C LEU A 18 16.87 1.89 -6.14
N ASP A 19 17.58 1.83 -5.02
CA ASP A 19 18.90 2.42 -4.88
C ASP A 19 19.77 1.47 -4.04
N GLY A 20 20.49 0.59 -4.72
CA GLY A 20 21.31 -0.43 -4.07
C GLY A 20 20.52 -1.35 -3.17
N SER A 21 20.82 -1.35 -1.88
CA SER A 21 20.12 -2.19 -0.88
C SER A 21 18.88 -1.51 -0.28
N VAL A 22 18.51 -0.33 -0.76
CA VAL A 22 17.36 0.43 -0.28
C VAL A 22 16.31 0.55 -1.37
N ALA A 23 15.08 0.23 -1.06
CA ALA A 23 13.92 0.50 -1.91
C ALA A 23 13.04 1.54 -1.24
N THR A 24 12.44 2.42 -2.03
CA THR A 24 11.48 3.40 -1.54
C THR A 24 10.14 3.17 -2.23
N LEU A 25 9.10 2.93 -1.42
CA LEU A 25 7.71 2.87 -1.86
C LEU A 25 7.02 4.15 -1.43
N LYS A 26 6.66 4.97 -2.42
CA LYS A 26 6.04 6.27 -2.20
C LYS A 26 4.57 6.21 -2.57
N LEU A 27 3.70 6.56 -1.62
CA LEU A 27 2.26 6.58 -1.81
C LEU A 27 1.80 7.94 -2.33
N GLY A 28 1.37 7.97 -3.58
CA GLY A 28 0.75 9.13 -4.21
C GLY A 28 -0.52 8.69 -4.91
N VAL A 29 -1.60 8.52 -4.15
CA VAL A 29 -2.83 7.93 -4.66
C VAL A 29 -3.44 8.82 -5.74
N ASN A 30 -3.74 8.21 -6.89
CA ASN A 30 -4.52 8.86 -7.93
C ASN A 30 -5.97 8.96 -7.46
N GLU A 31 -6.41 10.17 -7.16
CA GLU A 31 -7.76 10.41 -6.62
C GLU A 31 -8.86 9.88 -7.53
N ASP A 32 -8.63 9.91 -8.84
CA ASP A 32 -9.58 9.43 -9.85
C ASP A 32 -9.36 7.96 -10.23
N GLY A 33 -8.42 7.29 -9.60
CA GLY A 33 -8.05 5.91 -9.88
C GLY A 33 -8.76 4.86 -9.03
N GLY A 34 -9.95 5.17 -8.50
CA GLY A 34 -10.75 4.19 -7.76
C GLY A 34 -11.18 3.01 -8.62
N LEU A 35 -11.30 1.82 -8.02
CA LEU A 35 -11.72 0.61 -8.74
C LEU A 35 -13.16 0.69 -9.25
N GLN A 36 -14.00 1.49 -8.62
CA GLN A 36 -15.42 1.62 -8.95
C GLN A 36 -15.79 3.10 -9.01
N PRO A 37 -16.85 3.47 -9.77
CA PRO A 37 -17.34 4.84 -9.78
C PRO A 37 -18.01 5.19 -8.44
N GLY A 38 -18.14 6.48 -8.16
CA GLY A 38 -18.91 6.99 -7.03
C GLY A 38 -18.08 7.47 -5.85
N TYR A 39 -16.78 7.34 -5.88
CA TYR A 39 -15.90 7.87 -4.85
C TYR A 39 -14.57 8.37 -5.42
N LYS A 40 -13.92 9.25 -4.67
CA LYS A 40 -12.56 9.72 -4.97
C LYS A 40 -11.62 9.36 -3.84
N LEU A 41 -10.41 8.98 -4.19
CA LEU A 41 -9.38 8.57 -3.23
C LEU A 41 -8.57 9.78 -2.75
N LYS A 42 -9.21 10.65 -1.99
CA LYS A 42 -8.58 11.86 -1.44
C LYS A 42 -7.70 11.55 -0.24
N LEU A 43 -6.72 12.39 0.02
CA LEU A 43 -5.84 12.31 1.20
C LEU A 43 -5.08 10.98 1.29
N ASN A 44 -4.64 10.46 0.17
CA ASN A 44 -4.00 9.14 0.12
C ASN A 44 -4.86 8.04 0.76
N SER A 45 -6.19 8.12 0.58
CA SER A 45 -7.08 7.10 1.09
C SER A 45 -7.02 5.83 0.24
N TYR A 46 -7.45 4.74 0.83
CA TYR A 46 -7.32 3.39 0.29
C TYR A 46 -8.63 2.86 -0.26
N ASP A 47 -8.55 2.23 -1.42
CA ASP A 47 -9.44 1.14 -1.81
C ASP A 47 -8.60 -0.11 -2.07
N LEU A 48 -9.23 -1.18 -2.54
CA LEU A 48 -8.53 -2.43 -2.82
C LEU A 48 -7.44 -2.25 -3.88
N GLY A 49 -7.65 -1.36 -4.86
CA GLY A 49 -6.68 -1.11 -5.92
C GLY A 49 -5.34 -0.59 -5.39
N VAL A 50 -5.38 0.27 -4.38
CA VAL A 50 -4.17 0.78 -3.73
C VAL A 50 -3.39 -0.35 -3.06
N ASP A 51 -4.09 -1.26 -2.40
CA ASP A 51 -3.46 -2.36 -1.67
C ASP A 51 -2.96 -3.48 -2.60
N ILE A 52 -3.63 -3.71 -3.72
CA ILE A 52 -3.16 -4.65 -4.75
C ILE A 52 -1.74 -4.26 -5.19
N GLU A 53 -1.50 -2.99 -5.42
CA GLU A 53 -0.18 -2.51 -5.83
C GLU A 53 0.86 -2.69 -4.72
N LEU A 54 0.51 -2.39 -3.47
CA LEU A 54 1.41 -2.61 -2.35
C LEU A 54 1.75 -4.09 -2.19
N HIS A 55 0.74 -4.95 -2.25
CA HIS A 55 0.94 -6.40 -2.16
C HIS A 55 1.89 -6.88 -3.26
N ASP A 56 1.66 -6.45 -4.50
CA ASP A 56 2.51 -6.79 -5.63
C ASP A 56 3.95 -6.32 -5.40
N ALA A 57 4.13 -5.09 -4.94
CA ALA A 57 5.45 -4.53 -4.69
C ALA A 57 6.21 -5.30 -3.61
N VAL A 58 5.53 -5.68 -2.51
CA VAL A 58 6.14 -6.47 -1.44
C VAL A 58 6.65 -7.81 -1.98
N GLN A 59 5.86 -8.49 -2.79
CA GLN A 59 6.26 -9.77 -3.37
C GLN A 59 7.43 -9.62 -4.36
N ARG A 60 7.39 -8.60 -5.21
CA ARG A 60 8.48 -8.36 -6.17
C ARG A 60 9.79 -8.03 -5.47
N LEU A 61 9.74 -7.25 -4.39
CA LEU A 61 10.94 -6.96 -3.60
C LEU A 61 11.54 -8.23 -3.00
N ARG A 62 10.71 -9.16 -2.54
CA ARG A 62 11.20 -10.43 -1.99
C ARG A 62 11.86 -11.32 -3.03
N PHE A 63 11.22 -11.47 -4.19
CA PHE A 63 11.60 -12.50 -5.16
C PHE A 63 12.43 -11.97 -6.33
N GLU A 64 12.25 -10.71 -6.72
CA GLU A 64 13.00 -10.11 -7.83
C GLU A 64 14.17 -9.23 -7.37
N HIS A 65 14.14 -8.75 -6.12
CA HIS A 65 15.15 -7.84 -5.57
C HIS A 65 15.65 -8.31 -4.19
N PRO A 66 16.23 -9.52 -4.11
CA PRO A 66 16.72 -10.04 -2.83
C PRO A 66 17.90 -9.24 -2.27
N GLU A 67 18.55 -8.39 -3.08
CA GLU A 67 19.61 -7.48 -2.65
C GLU A 67 19.08 -6.35 -1.77
N VAL A 68 17.80 -6.04 -1.81
CA VAL A 68 17.18 -5.00 -0.99
C VAL A 68 17.10 -5.48 0.45
N ARG A 69 17.58 -4.64 1.39
CA ARG A 69 17.58 -4.92 2.83
C ARG A 69 16.67 -3.98 3.61
N THR A 70 16.42 -2.79 3.08
CA THR A 70 15.58 -1.79 3.71
C THR A 70 14.57 -1.27 2.71
N VAL A 71 13.31 -1.24 3.11
CA VAL A 71 12.22 -0.67 2.32
C VAL A 71 11.63 0.50 3.09
N VAL A 72 11.66 1.68 2.49
CA VAL A 72 11.11 2.90 3.08
C VAL A 72 9.72 3.13 2.51
N LEU A 73 8.72 3.22 3.39
CA LEU A 73 7.35 3.61 3.03
C LEU A 73 7.19 5.10 3.32
N THR A 74 6.82 5.88 2.34
CA THR A 74 6.61 7.31 2.52
C THR A 74 5.44 7.80 1.65
N SER A 75 5.12 9.07 1.76
CA SER A 75 4.03 9.69 1.02
C SER A 75 4.55 10.76 0.07
N ALA A 76 3.89 10.89 -1.07
CA ALA A 76 4.10 12.00 -2.00
C ALA A 76 3.38 13.28 -1.56
N MET A 77 2.46 13.21 -0.59
CA MET A 77 1.76 14.37 -0.03
C MET A 77 2.54 14.97 1.14
N GLU A 78 2.54 16.30 1.25
CA GLU A 78 3.34 16.99 2.28
C GLU A 78 2.80 16.83 3.71
N LYS A 79 1.48 16.77 3.88
CA LYS A 79 0.85 16.84 5.20
C LYS A 79 0.05 15.61 5.57
N VAL A 80 0.02 14.62 4.70
CA VAL A 80 -0.76 13.40 4.90
C VAL A 80 0.10 12.22 4.49
N PHE A 81 0.26 11.26 5.39
CA PHE A 81 0.84 9.95 5.03
C PHE A 81 -0.22 9.10 4.35
N CYS A 82 -1.29 8.77 5.05
CA CYS A 82 -2.40 8.00 4.53
C CYS A 82 -3.63 8.19 5.43
N ALA A 83 -4.78 8.49 4.83
CA ALA A 83 -6.03 8.66 5.56
C ALA A 83 -6.72 7.32 5.91
N GLY A 84 -6.19 6.20 5.42
CA GLY A 84 -6.79 4.89 5.63
C GLY A 84 -7.85 4.54 4.60
N ALA A 85 -8.72 3.56 4.92
CA ALA A 85 -9.76 3.12 4.01
C ALA A 85 -10.71 4.28 3.65
N ASN A 86 -11.03 4.38 2.36
CA ASN A 86 -11.92 5.44 1.88
C ASN A 86 -13.35 5.20 2.41
N ILE A 87 -13.87 6.16 3.16
CA ILE A 87 -15.15 6.02 3.85
C ILE A 87 -16.30 5.93 2.84
N THR A 88 -16.27 6.72 1.77
CA THR A 88 -17.31 6.71 0.74
C THR A 88 -17.30 5.36 0.03
N MET A 89 -16.14 4.84 -0.31
CA MET A 89 -16.00 3.50 -0.91
C MET A 89 -16.63 2.44 0.00
N LEU A 90 -16.34 2.48 1.30
CA LEU A 90 -16.92 1.54 2.25
C LEU A 90 -18.45 1.66 2.31
N GLY A 91 -18.97 2.89 2.28
CA GLY A 91 -20.42 3.13 2.27
C GLY A 91 -21.13 2.58 1.04
N LEU A 92 -20.44 2.52 -0.10
CA LEU A 92 -20.99 2.00 -1.36
C LEU A 92 -20.76 0.51 -1.56
N SER A 93 -19.93 -0.11 -0.72
CA SER A 93 -19.51 -1.50 -0.89
C SER A 93 -20.51 -2.47 -0.28
N THR A 94 -20.61 -3.66 -0.89
CA THR A 94 -21.35 -4.78 -0.28
C THR A 94 -20.63 -5.26 0.97
N HIS A 95 -21.36 -5.97 1.84
CA HIS A 95 -20.74 -6.58 3.02
C HIS A 95 -19.61 -7.54 2.63
N ALA A 96 -19.84 -8.37 1.62
CA ALA A 96 -18.84 -9.31 1.14
C ALA A 96 -17.55 -8.60 0.68
N HIS A 97 -17.68 -7.49 -0.04
CA HIS A 97 -16.53 -6.71 -0.47
C HIS A 97 -15.77 -6.13 0.72
N LYS A 98 -16.48 -5.61 1.72
CA LYS A 98 -15.85 -5.06 2.93
C LYS A 98 -15.01 -6.11 3.65
N VAL A 99 -15.57 -7.30 3.85
CA VAL A 99 -14.89 -8.41 4.52
C VAL A 99 -13.64 -8.82 3.73
N ASN A 100 -13.78 -9.00 2.43
CA ASN A 100 -12.67 -9.42 1.56
C ASN A 100 -11.59 -8.35 1.45
N PHE A 101 -11.98 -7.09 1.42
CA PHE A 101 -11.03 -5.97 1.44
C PHE A 101 -10.20 -5.97 2.73
N CYS A 102 -10.84 -6.10 3.88
CA CYS A 102 -10.14 -6.15 5.16
C CYS A 102 -9.21 -7.36 5.24
N LYS A 103 -9.65 -8.52 4.75
CA LYS A 103 -8.81 -9.71 4.71
C LYS A 103 -7.60 -9.52 3.81
N PHE A 104 -7.79 -8.95 2.63
CA PHE A 104 -6.69 -8.70 1.70
C PHE A 104 -5.65 -7.76 2.31
N THR A 105 -6.07 -6.66 2.91
CA THR A 105 -5.16 -5.71 3.54
C THR A 105 -4.41 -6.33 4.73
N ASN A 106 -5.04 -7.22 5.47
CA ASN A 106 -4.37 -7.97 6.53
C ASN A 106 -3.30 -8.92 5.97
N GLU A 107 -3.59 -9.60 4.87
CA GLU A 107 -2.62 -10.47 4.20
C GLU A 107 -1.43 -9.69 3.68
N THR A 108 -1.65 -8.49 3.15
CA THR A 108 -0.56 -7.60 2.72
C THR A 108 0.33 -7.21 3.89
N ARG A 109 -0.25 -6.84 5.03
CA ARG A 109 0.53 -6.53 6.23
C ARG A 109 1.30 -7.72 6.75
N ASN A 110 0.68 -8.91 6.73
CA ASN A 110 1.39 -10.14 7.10
C ASN A 110 2.55 -10.42 6.14
N SER A 111 2.40 -10.12 4.85
CA SER A 111 3.48 -10.25 3.88
C SER A 111 4.67 -9.35 4.19
N ILE A 112 4.42 -8.15 4.71
CA ILE A 112 5.49 -7.25 5.18
C ILE A 112 6.24 -7.87 6.36
N GLU A 113 5.52 -8.43 7.33
CA GLU A 113 6.15 -9.13 8.46
C GLU A 113 6.95 -10.35 8.00
N ASP A 114 6.42 -11.12 7.07
CA ASP A 114 7.11 -12.28 6.49
C ASP A 114 8.35 -11.86 5.71
N ALA A 115 8.30 -10.75 4.99
CA ALA A 115 9.45 -10.22 4.28
C ALA A 115 10.59 -9.90 5.26
N THR A 116 10.28 -9.34 6.41
CA THR A 116 11.27 -9.08 7.45
C THR A 116 11.80 -10.39 8.07
N SER A 117 10.91 -11.29 8.44
CA SER A 117 11.29 -12.53 9.16
C SER A 117 12.03 -13.54 8.28
N PHE A 118 11.64 -13.65 7.01
CA PHE A 118 12.12 -14.73 6.13
C PHE A 118 12.95 -14.26 4.93
N SER A 119 12.93 -12.97 4.63
CA SER A 119 13.66 -12.43 3.47
C SER A 119 14.64 -11.32 3.85
N GLY A 120 14.75 -10.99 5.14
CA GLY A 120 15.70 -10.00 5.64
C GLY A 120 15.45 -8.58 5.12
N GLN A 121 14.20 -8.25 4.79
CA GLN A 121 13.82 -6.93 4.30
C GLN A 121 13.06 -6.17 5.38
N THR A 122 13.72 -5.20 5.99
CA THR A 122 13.15 -4.37 7.05
C THR A 122 12.37 -3.20 6.45
N TYR A 123 11.11 -3.04 6.84
CA TYR A 123 10.26 -1.94 6.41
C TYR A 123 10.28 -0.81 7.43
N ILE A 124 10.48 0.41 6.97
CA ILE A 124 10.53 1.62 7.79
C ILE A 124 9.54 2.63 7.20
N SER A 125 8.66 3.16 8.03
CA SER A 125 7.76 4.23 7.61
C SER A 125 8.38 5.60 7.89
N ALA A 126 8.56 6.39 6.84
CA ALA A 126 8.97 7.79 6.96
C ALA A 126 7.69 8.65 6.90
N ILE A 127 7.10 8.90 8.06
CA ILE A 127 5.84 9.62 8.15
C ILE A 127 6.10 11.11 8.09
N ASN A 128 5.48 11.77 7.11
CA ASN A 128 5.58 13.21 6.91
C ASN A 128 4.25 13.95 7.18
N GLY A 129 3.29 13.28 7.80
CA GLY A 129 1.97 13.87 8.07
C GLY A 129 1.02 12.88 8.72
N THR A 130 -0.27 13.19 8.62
CA THR A 130 -1.32 12.41 9.27
C THR A 130 -1.37 10.96 8.76
N ALA A 131 -1.40 10.01 9.68
CA ALA A 131 -1.63 8.60 9.42
C ALA A 131 -2.83 8.15 10.26
N ALA A 132 -3.89 7.68 9.61
CA ALA A 132 -5.15 7.32 10.27
C ALA A 132 -5.66 5.97 9.75
N GLY A 133 -6.42 5.25 10.55
CA GLY A 133 -7.01 3.97 10.19
C GLY A 133 -5.98 2.99 9.63
N GLY A 134 -6.21 2.50 8.43
CA GLY A 134 -5.29 1.59 7.74
C GLY A 134 -3.91 2.19 7.50
N GLY A 135 -3.81 3.52 7.33
CA GLY A 135 -2.52 4.20 7.22
C GLY A 135 -1.71 4.15 8.51
N TYR A 136 -2.37 4.28 9.66
CA TYR A 136 -1.74 4.09 10.96
C TYR A 136 -1.28 2.64 11.16
N GLU A 137 -2.09 1.67 10.74
CA GLU A 137 -1.73 0.26 10.84
C GLU A 137 -0.53 -0.07 9.94
N LEU A 138 -0.46 0.51 8.74
CA LEU A 138 0.67 0.33 7.84
C LEU A 138 1.97 0.86 8.47
N ASP A 139 1.92 2.01 9.14
CA ASP A 139 3.03 2.53 9.92
C ASP A 139 3.43 1.56 11.04
N ARG A 140 2.46 1.07 11.78
CA ARG A 140 2.70 0.17 12.92
C ARG A 140 3.30 -1.18 12.52
N LYS A 141 3.07 -1.65 11.29
CA LYS A 141 3.66 -2.89 10.77
C LYS A 141 5.08 -2.70 10.27
N SER A 142 5.48 -1.48 10.00
CA SER A 142 6.87 -1.12 9.75
C SER A 142 7.64 -1.08 11.07
N THR A 143 8.89 -1.29 11.00
CA THR A 143 9.76 -1.28 12.18
C THR A 143 10.20 0.13 12.52
#